data_7bab281a57847fb0ced427e21c6ada46
#
_entry.id   7bab281a57847fb0ced427e21c6ada46
#
_cell.length_a   1.000
_cell.length_b   1.000
_cell.length_c   1.000
_cell.angle_alpha   90.00
_cell.angle_beta   90.00
_cell.angle_gamma   90.00
#
_symmetry.space_group_name_H-M   'P 1'
#
loop_
_entity.id
_entity.type
_entity.pdbx_description
1 polymer ?
#
loop_
_entity_poly.entity_id
_entity_poly.type
_entity_poly.pdbx_seq_one_letter_code
_entity_poly.pdbx_strand_id
1 'polypeptide(L)'
;VTLLLVSDHGMINVNKYISLKEVLDSIEINYILSSGPAVAHIFIEDKTQRAQALELLSTQLHIKAYRRENLPASFHMNHPTRTGDLIVTTEPPYMFNNNPLDGPKGMHGYDPDLKEMHAIFGAFGAGVRNERIGPIHMTDVAPTIAKLLGIKSVNHMQGRAIDLSPKD
;
A
#
# COMPACT_ATOMS: atom_id res chain seq x y z
N VAL A 1 4.29 4.82 32.92
CA VAL A 1 3.53 4.83 31.65
C VAL A 1 4.51 4.75 30.52
N THR A 2 4.25 3.88 29.54
CA THR A 2 4.97 3.78 28.27
C THR A 2 4.05 4.29 27.18
N LEU A 3 4.54 5.17 26.31
CA LEU A 3 3.84 5.73 25.16
C LEU A 3 4.47 5.21 23.87
N LEU A 4 3.64 4.69 22.97
CA LEU A 4 4.03 4.39 21.58
C LEU A 4 3.35 5.39 20.66
N LEU A 5 4.14 6.00 19.78
CA LEU A 5 3.69 6.87 18.70
C LEU A 5 3.95 6.14 17.37
N VAL A 6 2.90 5.86 16.63
CA VAL A 6 2.99 5.12 15.37
C VAL A 6 2.10 5.77 14.32
N SER A 7 2.47 5.64 13.04
CA SER A 7 1.56 5.86 11.92
C SER A 7 1.45 4.60 11.08
N ASP A 8 0.40 4.48 10.30
CA ASP A 8 0.15 3.38 9.37
C ASP A 8 0.96 3.51 8.07
N HIS A 9 1.23 4.73 7.63
CA HIS A 9 2.00 5.04 6.41
C HIS A 9 2.49 6.49 6.45
N GLY A 10 3.30 6.86 5.47
CA GLY A 10 3.66 8.23 5.19
C GLY A 10 2.67 8.90 4.22
N MET A 11 3.09 10.03 3.61
CA MET A 11 2.25 10.80 2.69
C MET A 11 3.13 11.61 1.73
N ILE A 12 2.67 11.77 0.48
CA ILE A 12 3.38 12.55 -0.53
C ILE A 12 2.44 13.51 -1.25
N ASN A 13 2.97 14.63 -1.73
CA ASN A 13 2.20 15.58 -2.52
C ASN A 13 1.83 15.01 -3.89
N VAL A 14 0.56 15.23 -4.28
CA VAL A 14 0.02 14.88 -5.58
C VAL A 14 -0.63 16.10 -6.22
N ASN A 15 -0.50 16.21 -7.53
CA ASN A 15 -1.06 17.32 -8.29
C ASN A 15 -1.39 16.95 -9.74
N LYS A 16 -1.30 15.66 -10.07
CA LYS A 16 -1.63 15.13 -11.38
C LYS A 16 -2.58 13.95 -11.24
N TYR A 17 -3.52 13.84 -12.17
CA TYR A 17 -4.63 12.92 -12.08
C TYR A 17 -4.73 12.07 -13.33
N ILE A 18 -5.08 10.79 -13.16
CA ILE A 18 -5.32 9.83 -14.23
C ILE A 18 -6.70 9.24 -14.02
N SER A 19 -7.57 9.39 -15.02
CA SER A 19 -8.87 8.74 -15.03
C SER A 19 -8.75 7.36 -15.64
N LEU A 20 -8.66 6.33 -14.81
CA LEU A 20 -8.68 4.94 -15.29
C LEU A 20 -9.98 4.59 -15.99
N LYS A 21 -11.08 5.22 -15.58
CA LYS A 21 -12.39 5.02 -16.24
C LYS A 21 -12.35 5.49 -17.69
N GLU A 22 -11.82 6.69 -17.96
CA GLU A 22 -11.70 7.20 -19.33
C GLU A 22 -10.79 6.33 -20.19
N VAL A 23 -9.68 5.83 -19.62
CA VAL A 23 -8.77 4.91 -20.32
C VAL A 23 -9.50 3.61 -20.68
N LEU A 24 -10.20 2.99 -19.74
CA LEU A 24 -10.87 1.70 -19.97
C LEU A 24 -12.11 1.84 -20.88
N ASP A 25 -12.86 2.92 -20.78
CA ASP A 25 -14.04 3.19 -21.61
C ASP A 25 -13.66 3.49 -23.08
N SER A 26 -12.39 3.68 -23.40
CA SER A 26 -11.92 3.87 -24.79
C SER A 26 -11.96 2.58 -25.63
N ILE A 27 -12.16 1.44 -24.99
CA ILE A 27 -12.32 0.13 -25.64
C ILE A 27 -13.61 -0.56 -25.16
N GLU A 28 -14.17 -1.42 -26.00
CA GLU A 28 -15.41 -2.16 -25.69
C GLU A 28 -15.09 -3.40 -24.82
N ILE A 29 -15.08 -3.21 -23.50
CA ILE A 29 -14.88 -4.27 -22.51
C ILE A 29 -15.87 -4.15 -21.34
N ASN A 30 -16.20 -5.29 -20.75
CA ASN A 30 -16.97 -5.33 -19.51
C ASN A 30 -16.03 -5.46 -18.31
N TYR A 31 -16.05 -4.50 -17.40
CA TYR A 31 -15.17 -4.49 -16.25
C TYR A 31 -15.85 -3.95 -14.97
N ILE A 32 -15.31 -4.34 -13.83
CA ILE A 32 -15.57 -3.69 -12.55
C ILE A 32 -14.26 -3.06 -12.10
N LEU A 33 -14.28 -1.75 -11.83
CA LEU A 33 -13.14 -0.98 -11.34
C LEU A 33 -13.31 -0.67 -9.85
N SER A 34 -12.36 -1.13 -9.04
CA SER A 34 -12.21 -0.71 -7.64
C SER A 34 -10.90 0.08 -7.52
N SER A 35 -11.01 1.40 -7.53
CA SER A 35 -9.87 2.31 -7.57
C SER A 35 -9.62 2.95 -6.21
N GLY A 36 -8.40 2.76 -5.71
CA GLY A 36 -7.76 3.64 -4.74
C GLY A 36 -6.90 4.69 -5.45
N PRO A 37 -6.25 5.58 -4.69
CA PRO A 37 -5.51 6.71 -5.28
C PRO A 37 -4.25 6.29 -6.05
N ALA A 38 -3.56 5.27 -5.62
CA ALA A 38 -2.29 4.82 -6.24
C ALA A 38 -2.34 3.39 -6.78
N VAL A 39 -3.35 2.62 -6.38
CA VAL A 39 -3.56 1.23 -6.78
C VAL A 39 -5.03 1.04 -7.16
N ALA A 40 -5.28 0.35 -8.25
CA ALA A 40 -6.62 -0.04 -8.67
C ALA A 40 -6.68 -1.52 -9.02
N HIS A 41 -7.83 -2.13 -8.72
CA HIS A 41 -8.19 -3.48 -9.06
C HIS A 41 -9.22 -3.47 -10.18
N ILE A 42 -8.97 -4.21 -11.24
CA ILE A 42 -9.87 -4.34 -12.38
C ILE A 42 -10.26 -5.81 -12.49
N PHE A 43 -11.56 -6.06 -12.45
CA PHE A 43 -12.13 -7.41 -12.57
C PHE A 43 -12.76 -7.52 -13.96
N ILE A 44 -12.35 -8.53 -14.74
CA ILE A 44 -12.80 -8.78 -16.10
C ILE A 44 -12.98 -10.29 -16.26
N GLU A 45 -14.17 -10.77 -16.51
CA GLU A 45 -14.45 -12.21 -16.63
C GLU A 45 -13.83 -12.80 -17.91
N ASP A 46 -13.98 -12.10 -19.04
CA ASP A 46 -13.48 -12.57 -20.33
C ASP A 46 -11.96 -12.42 -20.45
N LYS A 47 -11.28 -13.52 -20.76
CA LYS A 47 -9.82 -13.57 -20.88
C LYS A 47 -9.27 -12.73 -22.03
N THR A 48 -10.02 -12.61 -23.12
CA THR A 48 -9.63 -11.82 -24.29
C THR A 48 -9.70 -10.34 -23.94
N GLN A 49 -10.77 -9.90 -23.29
CA GLN A 49 -10.92 -8.54 -22.81
C GLN A 49 -9.85 -8.18 -21.76
N ARG A 50 -9.43 -9.14 -20.90
CA ARG A 50 -8.28 -8.92 -20.00
C ARG A 50 -7.00 -8.62 -20.73
N ALA A 51 -6.74 -9.35 -21.83
CA ALA A 51 -5.54 -9.13 -22.63
C ALA A 51 -5.57 -7.75 -23.31
N GLN A 52 -6.71 -7.36 -23.88
CA GLN A 52 -6.91 -6.04 -24.48
C GLN A 52 -6.74 -4.91 -23.45
N ALA A 53 -7.34 -5.03 -22.28
CA ALA A 53 -7.20 -4.05 -21.21
C ALA A 53 -5.76 -3.94 -20.72
N LEU A 54 -5.06 -5.06 -20.55
CA LEU A 54 -3.65 -5.05 -20.14
C LEU A 54 -2.76 -4.37 -21.18
N GLU A 55 -2.95 -4.66 -22.45
CA GLU A 55 -2.22 -4.02 -23.56
C GLU A 55 -2.45 -2.51 -23.53
N LEU A 56 -3.71 -2.06 -23.50
CA LEU A 56 -4.06 -0.65 -23.43
C LEU A 56 -3.41 0.04 -22.23
N LEU A 57 -3.57 -0.52 -21.02
CA LEU A 57 -3.02 0.05 -19.80
C LEU A 57 -1.50 0.10 -19.81
N SER A 58 -0.84 -0.88 -20.41
CA SER A 58 0.62 -0.94 -20.53
C SER A 58 1.21 0.13 -21.46
N THR A 59 0.41 0.73 -22.32
CA THR A 59 0.83 1.84 -23.20
C THR A 59 0.67 3.21 -22.54
N GLN A 60 -0.03 3.29 -21.40
CA GLN A 60 -0.28 4.55 -20.71
C GLN A 60 0.94 5.02 -19.93
N LEU A 61 1.25 6.32 -20.03
CA LEU A 61 2.30 6.94 -19.24
C LEU A 61 1.92 6.96 -17.74
N HIS A 62 2.90 6.74 -16.89
CA HIS A 62 2.73 6.76 -15.43
C HIS A 62 1.80 5.69 -14.86
N ILE A 63 1.50 4.67 -15.65
CA ILE A 63 0.74 3.48 -15.24
C ILE A 63 1.64 2.25 -15.35
N LYS A 64 1.63 1.40 -14.33
CA LYS A 64 2.15 0.04 -14.38
C LYS A 64 0.98 -0.92 -14.21
N ALA A 65 0.77 -1.80 -15.18
CA ALA A 65 -0.31 -2.78 -15.17
C ALA A 65 0.24 -4.20 -15.02
N TYR A 66 -0.39 -4.99 -14.19
CA TYR A 66 0.02 -6.36 -13.87
C TYR A 66 -1.17 -7.30 -13.99
N ARG A 67 -0.95 -8.51 -14.47
CA ARG A 67 -1.86 -9.61 -14.19
C ARG A 67 -1.71 -10.02 -12.72
N ARG A 68 -2.81 -10.46 -12.08
CA ARG A 68 -2.78 -10.92 -10.69
C ARG A 68 -1.68 -11.95 -10.41
N GLU A 69 -1.51 -12.91 -11.31
CA GLU A 69 -0.51 -13.97 -11.21
C GLU A 69 0.94 -13.48 -11.32
N ASN A 70 1.15 -12.29 -11.87
CA ASN A 70 2.47 -11.69 -12.11
C ASN A 70 2.76 -10.49 -11.18
N LEU A 71 1.96 -10.31 -10.11
CA LEU A 71 2.21 -9.26 -9.14
C LEU A 71 3.56 -9.47 -8.45
N PRO A 72 4.33 -8.39 -8.22
CA PRO A 72 5.50 -8.45 -7.35
C PRO A 72 5.14 -9.03 -5.98
N ALA A 73 5.94 -9.95 -5.49
CA ALA A 73 5.70 -10.59 -4.17
C ALA A 73 5.70 -9.57 -3.03
N SER A 74 6.47 -8.47 -3.17
CA SER A 74 6.53 -7.35 -2.22
C SER A 74 5.20 -6.64 -2.01
N PHE A 75 4.24 -6.76 -2.93
CA PHE A 75 2.92 -6.14 -2.78
C PHE A 75 2.02 -6.89 -1.78
N HIS A 76 2.31 -8.16 -1.46
CA HIS A 76 1.52 -8.99 -0.55
C HIS A 76 0.01 -8.99 -0.84
N MET A 77 -0.37 -8.87 -2.10
CA MET A 77 -1.72 -8.53 -2.55
C MET A 77 -2.38 -9.65 -3.37
N ASN A 78 -1.75 -10.81 -3.49
CA ASN A 78 -2.22 -11.91 -4.33
C ASN A 78 -3.25 -12.78 -3.60
N HIS A 79 -4.53 -12.38 -3.63
CA HIS A 79 -5.63 -13.18 -3.10
C HIS A 79 -6.54 -13.65 -4.26
N PRO A 80 -6.92 -14.93 -4.32
CA PRO A 80 -7.58 -15.52 -5.49
C PRO A 80 -8.92 -14.89 -5.89
N THR A 81 -9.66 -14.30 -4.94
CA THR A 81 -11.00 -13.74 -5.20
C THR A 81 -11.15 -12.26 -4.86
N ARG A 82 -10.23 -11.68 -4.05
CA ARG A 82 -10.30 -10.27 -3.63
C ARG A 82 -9.37 -9.37 -4.42
N THR A 83 -8.30 -9.93 -5.00
CA THR A 83 -7.43 -9.21 -5.91
C THR A 83 -8.03 -9.26 -7.30
N GLY A 84 -8.06 -8.11 -8.00
CA GLY A 84 -8.55 -8.01 -9.37
C GLY A 84 -7.80 -8.92 -10.34
N ASP A 85 -8.35 -9.15 -11.50
CA ASP A 85 -7.68 -9.88 -12.57
C ASP A 85 -6.48 -9.11 -13.13
N LEU A 86 -6.62 -7.76 -13.15
CA LEU A 86 -5.54 -6.83 -13.40
C LEU A 86 -5.39 -5.90 -12.20
N ILE A 87 -4.15 -5.57 -11.88
CA ILE A 87 -3.77 -4.56 -10.89
C ILE A 87 -3.03 -3.47 -11.61
N VAL A 88 -3.40 -2.24 -11.30
CA VAL A 88 -2.82 -1.05 -11.90
C VAL A 88 -2.26 -0.17 -10.79
N THR A 89 -1.02 0.28 -10.94
CA THR A 89 -0.39 1.22 -10.02
C THR A 89 0.05 2.47 -10.75
N THR A 90 0.18 3.57 -10.02
CA THR A 90 0.78 4.81 -10.50
C THR A 90 1.87 5.28 -9.55
N GLU A 91 2.61 6.31 -9.95
CA GLU A 91 3.72 6.88 -9.18
C GLU A 91 3.47 8.37 -8.88
N PRO A 92 4.01 8.92 -7.79
CA PRO A 92 3.91 10.35 -7.55
C PRO A 92 4.53 11.17 -8.69
N PRO A 93 3.99 12.34 -8.99
CA PRO A 93 2.89 13.06 -8.36
C PRO A 93 1.50 12.71 -8.90
N TYR A 94 1.34 11.58 -9.57
CA TYR A 94 0.08 11.13 -10.17
C TYR A 94 -0.77 10.36 -9.17
N MET A 95 -2.10 10.48 -9.30
CA MET A 95 -3.06 9.62 -8.62
C MET A 95 -4.23 9.28 -9.54
N PHE A 96 -4.88 8.15 -9.28
CA PHE A 96 -6.12 7.80 -9.95
C PHE A 96 -7.27 8.60 -9.35
N ASN A 97 -7.90 9.41 -10.18
CA ASN A 97 -9.08 10.20 -9.82
C ASN A 97 -9.88 10.54 -11.08
N ASN A 98 -11.18 10.35 -11.01
CA ASN A 98 -12.09 10.68 -12.10
C ASN A 98 -12.57 12.13 -12.05
N ASN A 99 -12.29 12.88 -10.97
CA ASN A 99 -12.63 14.29 -10.82
C ASN A 99 -11.42 15.11 -10.35
N PRO A 100 -10.61 15.63 -11.27
CA PRO A 100 -9.36 16.32 -10.93
C PRO A 100 -9.55 17.68 -10.22
N LEU A 101 -10.75 18.28 -10.26
CA LEU A 101 -11.00 19.62 -9.70
C LEU A 101 -11.04 19.61 -8.16
N ASP A 102 -11.42 18.48 -7.56
CA ASP A 102 -11.59 18.33 -6.10
C ASP A 102 -10.61 17.31 -5.49
N GLY A 103 -9.52 17.02 -6.19
CA GLY A 103 -8.56 16.03 -5.73
C GLY A 103 -7.75 16.47 -4.51
N PRO A 104 -7.41 15.56 -3.59
CA PRO A 104 -6.53 15.85 -2.47
C PRO A 104 -5.14 16.25 -2.95
N LYS A 105 -4.44 17.07 -2.16
CA LYS A 105 -3.07 17.52 -2.45
C LYS A 105 -2.00 16.59 -1.86
N GLY A 106 -2.37 15.74 -0.93
CA GLY A 106 -1.51 14.72 -0.32
C GLY A 106 -2.14 13.35 -0.44
N MET A 107 -1.33 12.33 -0.72
CA MET A 107 -1.81 10.96 -0.90
C MET A 107 -0.78 9.92 -0.47
N HIS A 108 -1.25 8.70 -0.32
CA HIS A 108 -0.49 7.52 0.07
C HIS A 108 -0.92 6.29 -0.74
N GLY A 109 -0.37 5.11 -0.39
CA GLY A 109 -0.71 3.84 -1.07
C GLY A 109 0.11 3.58 -2.33
N TYR A 110 1.23 4.30 -2.49
CA TYR A 110 2.23 4.05 -3.52
C TYR A 110 3.14 2.89 -3.14
N ASP A 111 4.13 2.62 -3.98
CA ASP A 111 5.13 1.59 -3.74
C ASP A 111 5.72 1.74 -2.32
N PRO A 112 5.67 0.68 -1.48
CA PRO A 112 6.16 0.74 -0.10
C PRO A 112 7.66 1.00 0.02
N ASP A 113 8.44 0.80 -1.04
CA ASP A 113 9.87 1.12 -1.07
C ASP A 113 10.15 2.63 -1.19
N LEU A 114 9.13 3.45 -1.51
CA LEU A 114 9.26 4.90 -1.48
C LEU A 114 9.39 5.39 -0.04
N LYS A 115 10.45 6.16 0.22
CA LYS A 115 10.74 6.69 1.56
C LYS A 115 9.59 7.52 2.13
N GLU A 116 8.87 8.24 1.29
CA GLU A 116 7.72 9.06 1.66
C GLU A 116 6.52 8.22 2.13
N MET A 117 6.51 6.93 1.81
CA MET A 117 5.49 5.98 2.29
C MET A 117 5.86 5.34 3.62
N HIS A 118 7.10 5.52 4.09
CA HIS A 118 7.51 4.98 5.37
C HIS A 118 6.74 5.64 6.52
N ALA A 119 6.29 4.82 7.45
CA ALA A 119 5.62 5.23 8.68
C ALA A 119 6.62 5.69 9.75
N ILE A 120 6.12 6.30 10.80
CA ILE A 120 6.91 6.65 11.97
C ILE A 120 6.69 5.64 13.09
N PHE A 121 7.71 5.43 13.90
CA PHE A 121 7.66 4.69 15.15
C PHE A 121 8.47 5.42 16.22
N GLY A 122 7.85 5.67 17.36
CA GLY A 122 8.51 6.23 18.55
C GLY A 122 8.01 5.55 19.81
N ALA A 123 8.89 5.33 20.77
CA ALA A 123 8.56 4.79 22.07
C ALA A 123 9.17 5.67 23.16
N PHE A 124 8.42 5.97 24.22
CA PHE A 124 8.80 6.91 25.25
C PHE A 124 8.31 6.44 26.62
N GLY A 125 9.04 6.81 27.69
CA GLY A 125 8.59 6.63 29.07
C GLY A 125 9.29 5.48 29.80
N ALA A 126 8.64 4.97 30.84
CA ALA A 126 9.23 3.99 31.73
C ALA A 126 9.57 2.69 31.01
N GLY A 127 10.81 2.18 31.23
CA GLY A 127 11.27 0.93 30.62
C GLY A 127 11.65 1.04 29.15
N VAL A 128 11.70 2.26 28.60
CA VAL A 128 12.13 2.50 27.23
C VAL A 128 13.52 3.12 27.21
N ARG A 129 14.44 2.51 26.44
CA ARG A 129 15.78 3.06 26.25
C ARG A 129 15.76 4.32 25.38
N ASN A 130 16.64 5.27 25.73
CA ASN A 130 16.83 6.49 24.96
C ASN A 130 17.86 6.26 23.85
N GLU A 131 17.43 5.62 22.77
CA GLU A 131 18.29 5.24 21.65
C GLU A 131 17.54 5.34 20.32
N ARG A 132 18.23 5.73 19.25
CA ARG A 132 17.72 5.54 17.89
C ARG A 132 17.87 4.08 17.50
N ILE A 133 16.78 3.47 17.09
CA ILE A 133 16.77 2.14 16.46
C ILE A 133 16.79 2.28 14.94
N GLY A 134 17.29 1.25 14.27
CA GLY A 134 17.22 1.17 12.80
C GLY A 134 15.79 1.01 12.28
N PRO A 135 15.61 0.89 10.95
CA PRO A 135 14.31 0.60 10.35
C PRO A 135 13.69 -0.67 10.94
N ILE A 136 12.40 -0.64 11.13
CA ILE A 136 11.58 -1.77 11.58
C ILE A 136 10.49 -2.04 10.55
N HIS A 137 9.93 -3.24 10.58
CA HIS A 137 8.76 -3.56 9.77
C HIS A 137 7.48 -3.16 10.49
N MET A 138 6.46 -2.74 9.75
CA MET A 138 5.13 -2.45 10.27
C MET A 138 4.58 -3.63 11.09
N THR A 139 4.85 -4.85 10.65
CA THR A 139 4.43 -6.09 11.33
C THR A 139 5.05 -6.25 12.72
N ASP A 140 6.14 -5.54 13.05
CA ASP A 140 6.80 -5.62 14.35
C ASP A 140 6.07 -4.85 15.45
N VAL A 141 5.16 -3.94 15.09
CA VAL A 141 4.45 -3.07 16.05
C VAL A 141 3.54 -3.89 16.95
N ALA A 142 2.70 -4.74 16.39
CA ALA A 142 1.74 -5.55 17.15
C ALA A 142 2.41 -6.51 18.17
N PRO A 143 3.43 -7.31 17.81
CA PRO A 143 4.14 -8.13 18.77
C PRO A 143 4.92 -7.31 19.81
N THR A 144 5.38 -6.11 19.47
CA THR A 144 6.01 -5.18 20.45
C THR A 144 5.00 -4.73 21.50
N ILE A 145 3.80 -4.35 21.07
CA ILE A 145 2.71 -4.00 22.00
C ILE A 145 2.34 -5.19 22.89
N ALA A 146 2.21 -6.39 22.31
CA ALA A 146 1.90 -7.60 23.07
C ALA A 146 2.98 -7.89 24.13
N LYS A 147 4.27 -7.75 23.79
CA LYS A 147 5.39 -7.88 24.73
C LYS A 147 5.32 -6.86 25.87
N LEU A 148 5.05 -5.59 25.58
CA LEU A 148 4.94 -4.53 26.59
C LEU A 148 3.76 -4.76 27.56
N LEU A 149 2.69 -5.36 27.07
CA LEU A 149 1.51 -5.66 27.88
C LEU A 149 1.59 -7.03 28.61
N GLY A 150 2.65 -7.81 28.39
CA GLY A 150 2.78 -9.18 28.92
C GLY A 150 1.75 -10.16 28.34
N ILE A 151 1.21 -9.87 27.16
CA ILE A 151 0.24 -10.70 26.45
C ILE A 151 0.99 -11.69 25.55
N LYS A 152 0.58 -12.96 25.55
CA LYS A 152 1.11 -13.91 24.56
C LYS A 152 0.77 -13.44 23.15
N SER A 153 1.79 -13.34 22.30
CA SER A 153 1.56 -13.10 20.88
C SER A 153 0.75 -14.25 20.27
N VAL A 154 -0.22 -13.92 19.43
CA VAL A 154 -1.00 -14.93 18.70
C VAL A 154 -0.20 -15.48 17.53
N ASN A 155 -0.43 -16.75 17.17
CA ASN A 155 0.33 -17.47 16.15
C ASN A 155 0.30 -16.84 14.74
N HIS A 156 -0.54 -15.81 14.52
CA HIS A 156 -0.70 -15.13 13.23
C HIS A 156 0.12 -13.83 13.11
N MET A 157 0.83 -13.40 14.16
CA MET A 157 1.72 -12.24 14.08
C MET A 157 2.99 -12.62 13.33
N GLN A 158 3.22 -12.00 12.19
CA GLN A 158 4.38 -12.29 11.33
C GLN A 158 5.65 -11.56 11.77
N GLY A 159 5.51 -10.42 12.45
CA GLY A 159 6.62 -9.60 12.91
C GLY A 159 7.28 -10.10 14.18
N ARG A 160 8.34 -9.41 14.59
CA ARG A 160 9.11 -9.70 15.82
C ARG A 160 8.97 -8.55 16.81
N ALA A 161 8.78 -8.87 18.08
CA ALA A 161 8.76 -7.87 19.12
C ALA A 161 10.11 -7.15 19.20
N ILE A 162 10.08 -5.82 19.09
CA ILE A 162 11.26 -4.97 19.27
C ILE A 162 11.63 -4.98 20.77
N ASP A 163 12.90 -5.10 21.06
CA ASP A 163 13.38 -4.90 22.42
C ASP A 163 13.59 -3.40 22.67
N LEU A 164 12.78 -2.85 23.56
CA LEU A 164 12.81 -1.44 23.95
C LEU A 164 13.47 -1.23 25.32
N SER A 165 13.87 -2.30 26.02
CA SER A 165 14.42 -2.23 27.35
C SER A 165 15.73 -1.42 27.40
N PRO A 166 16.01 -0.71 28.51
CA PRO A 166 17.34 -0.15 28.74
C PRO A 166 18.42 -1.24 28.61
N LYS A 167 19.53 -0.88 28.02
CA LYS A 167 20.75 -1.74 28.03
C LYS A 167 21.51 -1.42 29.30
N ASP A 168 21.88 -2.45 30.04
CA ASP A 168 22.78 -2.35 31.19
C ASP A 168 24.15 -1.75 30.83
#